data_3d830bed293134d32499092b0eaab5c1
#
_entry.id   3d830bed293134d32499092b0eaab5c1
#
_cell.length_a   1.000
_cell.length_b   1.000
_cell.length_c   1.000
_cell.angle_alpha   90.00
_cell.angle_beta   90.00
_cell.angle_gamma   90.00
#
_symmetry.space_group_name_H-M   'P 1'
#
loop_
_entity.id
_entity.type
_entity.pdbx_description
1 polymer ?
#
loop_
_entity_poly.entity_id
_entity_poly.type
_entity_poly.pdbx_seq_one_letter_code
_entity_poly.pdbx_strand_id
1 'polypeptide(L)'
;MSSPFTTRQQLAVGIAVLAVGALLAGATSGGNAPSAADDVKLIRTEKLANVPGQTLSVVTVDYAPGGKSRRHNHAGSVFAYVLSGAVRSENSATGPVKVYKAGESFFEPPGSAHLISENASATEPASLLAVFIADDGAQLTTFESARSAPPADNG
;
A
#
# COMPACT_ATOMS: atom_id res chain seq x y z
N MET A 1 11.18 -71.11 -1.82
CA MET A 1 10.73 -70.84 -0.47
C MET A 1 9.72 -69.71 -0.51
N SER A 2 8.47 -70.07 -0.34
CA SER A 2 7.28 -69.23 -0.62
C SER A 2 6.77 -68.56 0.64
N SER A 3 6.49 -67.29 0.58
CA SER A 3 5.77 -66.56 1.62
C SER A 3 4.32 -66.34 1.20
N PRO A 4 3.33 -66.50 2.08
CA PRO A 4 1.93 -66.29 1.70
C PRO A 4 1.49 -64.85 2.08
N PHE A 5 0.68 -64.29 1.18
CA PHE A 5 -0.13 -63.10 1.31
C PHE A 5 -1.25 -63.31 2.33
N THR A 6 -1.46 -62.34 3.23
CA THR A 6 -2.66 -62.29 4.06
C THR A 6 -3.45 -61.03 3.76
N THR A 7 -4.58 -61.22 3.10
CA THR A 7 -5.61 -60.24 2.80
C THR A 7 -6.41 -59.93 4.10
N ARG A 8 -6.45 -58.70 4.57
CA ARG A 8 -7.43 -58.23 5.57
C ARG A 8 -8.48 -57.35 4.89
N GLN A 9 -9.71 -57.87 4.87
CA GLN A 9 -10.93 -57.14 4.54
C GLN A 9 -11.21 -56.08 5.62
N GLN A 10 -11.47 -54.87 5.21
CA GLN A 10 -12.00 -53.81 6.07
C GLN A 10 -13.47 -53.62 5.75
N LEU A 11 -14.30 -53.79 6.77
CA LEU A 11 -15.75 -53.52 6.77
C LEU A 11 -15.95 -51.98 6.66
N ALA A 12 -16.77 -51.59 5.71
CA ALA A 12 -17.33 -50.24 5.65
C ALA A 12 -18.53 -50.13 6.61
N VAL A 13 -18.43 -49.26 7.57
CA VAL A 13 -19.57 -48.84 8.40
C VAL A 13 -20.04 -47.50 7.88
N GLY A 14 -21.20 -47.49 7.24
CA GLY A 14 -21.88 -46.28 6.82
C GLY A 14 -22.52 -45.56 8.00
N ILE A 15 -22.18 -44.29 8.18
CA ILE A 15 -22.91 -43.37 9.06
C ILE A 15 -23.59 -42.32 8.18
N ALA A 16 -24.91 -42.39 8.12
CA ALA A 16 -25.74 -41.36 7.54
C ALA A 16 -25.82 -40.16 8.50
N VAL A 17 -25.33 -39.00 8.09
CA VAL A 17 -25.50 -37.73 8.81
C VAL A 17 -26.58 -36.93 8.10
N LEU A 18 -27.70 -36.74 8.79
CA LEU A 18 -28.78 -35.84 8.40
C LEU A 18 -28.29 -34.40 8.38
N ALA A 19 -28.36 -33.75 7.21
CA ALA A 19 -28.11 -32.34 7.07
C ALA A 19 -29.36 -31.55 7.56
N VAL A 20 -29.23 -30.88 8.69
CA VAL A 20 -30.18 -29.84 9.11
C VAL A 20 -29.74 -28.53 8.47
N GLY A 21 -30.50 -28.07 7.48
CA GLY A 21 -30.31 -26.77 6.84
C GLY A 21 -30.71 -25.63 7.77
N ALA A 22 -29.73 -24.85 8.24
CA ALA A 22 -29.98 -23.55 8.85
C ALA A 22 -29.75 -22.48 7.78
N LEU A 23 -30.82 -21.86 7.28
CA LEU A 23 -30.78 -20.64 6.48
C LEU A 23 -30.35 -19.49 7.41
N LEU A 24 -29.08 -19.17 7.42
CA LEU A 24 -28.57 -17.89 7.96
C LEU A 24 -28.67 -16.85 6.87
N ALA A 25 -29.68 -15.98 6.97
CA ALA A 25 -29.72 -14.72 6.22
C ALA A 25 -28.53 -13.85 6.68
N GLY A 26 -27.46 -13.88 5.91
CA GLY A 26 -26.30 -13.01 6.12
C GLY A 26 -26.66 -11.58 5.78
N ALA A 27 -26.82 -10.74 6.81
CA ALA A 27 -26.81 -9.30 6.66
C ALA A 27 -25.45 -8.90 6.07
N THR A 28 -25.41 -8.44 4.82
CA THR A 28 -24.25 -7.79 4.25
C THR A 28 -24.08 -6.43 4.91
N SER A 29 -23.35 -6.40 6.02
CA SER A 29 -22.79 -5.17 6.53
C SER A 29 -21.85 -4.63 5.44
N GLY A 30 -22.24 -3.57 4.77
CA GLY A 30 -21.37 -2.77 3.91
C GLY A 30 -20.32 -2.08 4.76
N GLY A 31 -19.41 -2.86 5.36
CA GLY A 31 -18.20 -2.35 5.96
C GLY A 31 -17.31 -1.85 4.84
N ASN A 32 -17.05 -0.54 4.80
CA ASN A 32 -15.95 0.02 4.04
C ASN A 32 -14.70 -0.77 4.43
N ALA A 33 -14.22 -1.63 3.54
CA ALA A 33 -12.94 -2.29 3.73
C ALA A 33 -11.90 -1.16 3.96
N PRO A 34 -11.04 -1.26 4.98
CA PRO A 34 -9.98 -0.28 5.13
C PRO A 34 -9.24 -0.21 3.79
N SER A 35 -9.09 1.01 3.26
CA SER A 35 -8.27 1.24 2.07
C SER A 35 -6.93 0.57 2.33
N ALA A 36 -6.53 -0.37 1.47
CA ALA A 36 -5.23 -1.01 1.59
C ALA A 36 -4.18 0.10 1.64
N ALA A 37 -3.47 0.17 2.77
CA ALA A 37 -2.41 1.14 2.94
C ALA A 37 -1.22 0.73 2.07
N ASP A 38 -0.39 1.73 1.74
CA ASP A 38 0.94 1.50 1.20
C ASP A 38 1.84 0.80 2.24
N ASP A 39 2.73 -0.07 1.78
CA ASP A 39 3.83 -0.63 2.58
C ASP A 39 5.12 0.11 2.21
N VAL A 40 5.72 0.79 3.19
CA VAL A 40 6.94 1.60 3.00
C VAL A 40 8.11 0.93 3.68
N LYS A 41 9.14 0.58 2.89
CA LYS A 41 10.36 -0.05 3.39
C LYS A 41 11.59 0.82 3.17
N LEU A 42 12.31 1.13 4.24
CA LEU A 42 13.61 1.80 4.14
C LEU A 42 14.65 0.85 3.52
N ILE A 43 15.25 1.28 2.42
CA ILE A 43 16.32 0.55 1.72
C ILE A 43 17.70 1.06 2.14
N ARG A 44 17.86 2.39 2.21
CA ARG A 44 19.15 3.03 2.46
C ARG A 44 18.98 4.40 3.10
N THR A 45 19.94 4.77 3.95
CA THR A 45 20.11 6.12 4.46
C THR A 45 21.60 6.45 4.47
N GLU A 46 21.98 7.60 3.90
CA GLU A 46 23.37 8.07 3.84
C GLU A 46 23.44 9.57 4.03
N LYS A 47 24.39 10.03 4.84
CA LYS A 47 24.74 11.44 4.92
C LYS A 47 25.50 11.87 3.67
N LEU A 48 25.10 12.99 3.09
CA LEU A 48 25.75 13.51 1.89
C LEU A 48 27.01 14.32 2.25
N ALA A 49 28.18 13.69 2.12
CA ALA A 49 29.45 14.36 2.46
C ALA A 49 29.72 15.62 1.63
N ASN A 50 29.21 15.69 0.40
CA ASN A 50 29.33 16.83 -0.52
C ASN A 50 28.24 17.91 -0.31
N VAL A 51 27.22 17.63 0.53
CA VAL A 51 26.16 18.57 0.92
C VAL A 51 25.97 18.45 2.43
N PRO A 52 26.83 19.04 3.25
CA PRO A 52 26.77 18.95 4.71
C PRO A 52 25.40 19.35 5.26
N GLY A 53 24.90 18.59 6.24
CA GLY A 53 23.58 18.81 6.83
C GLY A 53 22.42 18.16 6.08
N GLN A 54 22.70 17.44 4.98
CA GLN A 54 21.70 16.72 4.20
C GLN A 54 21.90 15.21 4.27
N THR A 55 20.77 14.50 4.33
CA THR A 55 20.68 13.05 4.30
C THR A 55 19.90 12.61 3.06
N LEU A 56 20.44 11.61 2.35
CA LEU A 56 19.73 10.85 1.32
C LEU A 56 19.07 9.65 1.99
N SER A 57 17.77 9.47 1.76
CA SER A 57 17.04 8.26 2.18
C SER A 57 16.31 7.64 0.98
N VAL A 58 16.43 6.33 0.84
CA VAL A 58 15.81 5.57 -0.24
C VAL A 58 14.80 4.61 0.36
N VAL A 59 13.57 4.64 -0.13
CA VAL A 59 12.51 3.70 0.28
C VAL A 59 11.87 3.06 -0.94
N THR A 60 11.29 1.87 -0.76
CA THR A 60 10.24 1.36 -1.66
C THR A 60 8.88 1.64 -1.06
N VAL A 61 7.91 1.91 -1.92
CA VAL A 61 6.50 2.04 -1.57
C VAL A 61 5.74 1.05 -2.41
N ASP A 62 5.14 0.06 -1.76
CA ASP A 62 4.39 -1.01 -2.39
C ASP A 62 2.89 -0.77 -2.16
N TYR A 63 2.13 -0.69 -3.25
CA TYR A 63 0.69 -0.52 -3.25
C TYR A 63 -0.01 -1.81 -3.63
N ALA A 64 -0.88 -2.32 -2.78
CA ALA A 64 -1.85 -3.34 -3.17
C ALA A 64 -2.79 -2.81 -4.28
N PRO A 65 -3.53 -3.67 -4.99
CA PRO A 65 -4.59 -3.23 -5.91
C PRO A 65 -5.55 -2.23 -5.24
N GLY A 66 -5.73 -1.05 -5.85
CA GLY A 66 -6.53 0.04 -5.29
C GLY A 66 -5.94 0.72 -4.06
N GLY A 67 -4.71 0.35 -3.66
CA GLY A 67 -4.01 0.94 -2.52
C GLY A 67 -3.67 2.41 -2.72
N LYS A 68 -3.66 3.17 -1.63
CA LYS A 68 -3.37 4.61 -1.66
C LYS A 68 -2.79 5.11 -0.35
N SER A 69 -1.91 6.09 -0.45
CA SER A 69 -1.44 6.88 0.68
C SER A 69 -2.42 8.01 1.01
N ARG A 70 -2.48 8.40 2.29
CA ARG A 70 -3.16 9.64 2.69
C ARG A 70 -2.40 10.84 2.14
N ARG A 71 -3.09 12.00 2.01
CA ARG A 71 -2.45 13.27 1.68
C ARG A 71 -1.34 13.59 2.68
N HIS A 72 -0.20 14.02 2.18
CA HIS A 72 0.98 14.26 2.99
C HIS A 72 1.92 15.27 2.31
N ASN A 73 2.90 15.76 3.09
CA ASN A 73 3.99 16.60 2.62
C ASN A 73 5.31 15.93 2.93
N HIS A 74 6.34 16.25 2.16
CA HIS A 74 7.71 15.80 2.40
C HIS A 74 8.59 16.97 2.85
N ALA A 75 9.49 16.72 3.82
CA ALA A 75 10.39 17.74 4.37
C ALA A 75 11.43 18.19 3.33
N GLY A 76 11.82 17.32 2.43
CA GLY A 76 12.84 17.56 1.40
C GLY A 76 12.36 17.30 0.00
N SER A 77 13.29 17.30 -0.94
CA SER A 77 13.04 16.90 -2.32
C SER A 77 12.81 15.39 -2.42
N VAL A 78 11.87 14.97 -3.27
CA VAL A 78 11.64 13.55 -3.57
C VAL A 78 11.74 13.31 -5.07
N PHE A 79 12.58 12.35 -5.44
CA PHE A 79 12.56 11.75 -6.77
C PHE A 79 11.92 10.38 -6.67
N ALA A 80 10.81 10.17 -7.37
CA ALA A 80 10.10 8.89 -7.42
C ALA A 80 10.25 8.23 -8.78
N TYR A 81 10.51 6.91 -8.78
CA TYR A 81 10.67 6.10 -9.97
C TYR A 81 9.79 4.85 -9.85
N VAL A 82 8.90 4.63 -10.82
CA VAL A 82 7.97 3.49 -10.79
C VAL A 82 8.71 2.22 -11.20
N LEU A 83 8.76 1.24 -10.29
CA LEU A 83 9.43 -0.05 -10.49
C LEU A 83 8.53 -1.04 -11.21
N SER A 84 7.24 -1.06 -10.87
CA SER A 84 6.25 -1.98 -11.47
C SER A 84 4.84 -1.39 -11.41
N GLY A 85 3.96 -1.87 -12.27
CA GLY A 85 2.58 -1.41 -12.34
C GLY A 85 2.47 0.03 -12.84
N ALA A 86 1.53 0.78 -12.25
CA ALA A 86 1.32 2.19 -12.56
C ALA A 86 0.83 2.94 -11.31
N VAL A 87 1.37 4.12 -11.09
CA VAL A 87 1.04 4.99 -9.95
C VAL A 87 0.38 6.26 -10.45
N ARG A 88 -0.74 6.64 -9.86
CA ARG A 88 -1.40 7.93 -10.07
C ARG A 88 -0.89 8.90 -9.01
N SER A 89 -0.33 10.00 -9.46
CA SER A 89 0.24 11.03 -8.57
C SER A 89 -0.24 12.41 -8.96
N GLU A 90 -0.51 13.23 -7.95
CA GLU A 90 -0.76 14.67 -8.05
C GLU A 90 -0.01 15.39 -6.94
N ASN A 91 0.77 16.39 -7.31
CA ASN A 91 1.50 17.21 -6.35
C ASN A 91 1.14 18.69 -6.56
N SER A 92 0.95 19.42 -5.48
CA SER A 92 0.51 20.83 -5.49
C SER A 92 1.42 21.79 -6.26
N ALA A 93 2.69 21.41 -6.44
CA ALA A 93 3.72 22.24 -7.09
C ALA A 93 4.07 21.81 -8.51
N THR A 94 3.77 20.57 -8.92
CA THR A 94 4.23 20.02 -10.20
C THR A 94 3.10 19.76 -11.22
N GLY A 95 1.88 20.13 -10.88
CA GLY A 95 0.76 20.13 -11.81
C GLY A 95 -0.31 19.07 -11.54
N PRO A 96 -1.27 18.91 -12.46
CA PRO A 96 -2.44 18.08 -12.26
C PRO A 96 -2.08 16.60 -12.18
N VAL A 97 -3.06 15.80 -11.76
CA VAL A 97 -2.95 14.34 -11.66
C VAL A 97 -2.45 13.72 -12.96
N LYS A 98 -1.46 12.82 -12.83
CA LYS A 98 -0.89 12.05 -13.93
C LYS A 98 -0.68 10.59 -13.49
N VAL A 99 -0.76 9.67 -14.46
CA VAL A 99 -0.41 8.26 -14.26
C VAL A 99 0.99 8.03 -14.80
N TYR A 100 1.86 7.49 -13.94
CA TYR A 100 3.24 7.10 -14.25
C TYR A 100 3.33 5.58 -14.26
N LYS A 101 3.84 5.02 -15.35
CA LYS A 101 4.03 3.58 -15.55
C LYS A 101 5.44 3.14 -15.13
N ALA A 102 5.66 1.84 -15.01
CA ALA A 102 6.99 1.28 -14.80
C ALA A 102 8.03 1.89 -15.77
N GLY A 103 9.15 2.37 -15.23
CA GLY A 103 10.19 3.08 -15.97
C GLY A 103 10.00 4.60 -16.04
N GLU A 104 8.87 5.14 -15.62
CA GLU A 104 8.64 6.58 -15.55
C GLU A 104 8.93 7.14 -14.15
N SER A 105 9.13 8.44 -14.07
CA SER A 105 9.48 9.12 -12.82
C SER A 105 8.74 10.45 -12.66
N PHE A 106 8.67 10.91 -11.42
CA PHE A 106 8.19 12.24 -11.08
C PHE A 106 9.02 12.85 -9.94
N PHE A 107 8.85 14.15 -9.75
CA PHE A 107 9.58 14.90 -8.74
C PHE A 107 8.61 15.68 -7.85
N GLU A 108 8.92 15.73 -6.56
CA GLU A 108 8.18 16.49 -5.57
C GLU A 108 9.12 17.52 -4.90
N PRO A 109 8.86 18.82 -5.07
CA PRO A 109 9.64 19.86 -4.40
C PRO A 109 9.44 19.84 -2.87
N PRO A 110 10.45 20.33 -2.12
CA PRO A 110 10.36 20.39 -0.66
C PRO A 110 9.11 21.13 -0.20
N GLY A 111 8.41 20.58 0.82
CA GLY A 111 7.23 21.20 1.42
C GLY A 111 5.97 21.20 0.56
N SER A 112 6.03 20.71 -0.67
CA SER A 112 4.83 20.57 -1.50
C SER A 112 3.90 19.47 -0.98
N ALA A 113 2.58 19.63 -1.21
CA ALA A 113 1.61 18.62 -0.83
C ALA A 113 1.46 17.54 -1.90
N HIS A 114 1.65 16.28 -1.53
CA HIS A 114 1.29 15.11 -2.34
C HIS A 114 -0.21 14.85 -2.15
N LEU A 115 -1.00 15.33 -3.10
CA LEU A 115 -2.46 15.35 -3.03
C LEU A 115 -3.07 13.99 -3.34
N ILE A 116 -2.49 13.29 -4.32
CA ILE A 116 -2.86 11.93 -4.75
C ILE A 116 -1.58 11.11 -4.88
N SER A 117 -1.55 9.96 -4.21
CA SER A 117 -0.52 8.94 -4.35
C SER A 117 -1.18 7.58 -4.22
N GLU A 118 -1.45 6.91 -5.35
CA GLU A 118 -2.24 5.69 -5.36
C GLU A 118 -1.88 4.76 -6.52
N ASN A 119 -2.17 3.49 -6.34
CA ASN A 119 -2.13 2.53 -7.44
C ASN A 119 -3.20 2.88 -8.48
N ALA A 120 -2.81 3.01 -9.74
CA ALA A 120 -3.74 3.28 -10.83
C ALA A 120 -4.61 2.08 -11.22
N SER A 121 -4.27 0.86 -10.72
CA SER A 121 -4.99 -0.39 -10.97
C SER A 121 -5.76 -0.85 -9.74
N ALA A 122 -6.98 -1.34 -9.95
CA ALA A 122 -7.79 -2.00 -8.92
C ALA A 122 -7.52 -3.51 -8.81
N THR A 123 -6.73 -4.09 -9.73
CA THR A 123 -6.50 -5.55 -9.83
C THR A 123 -5.04 -5.96 -9.74
N GLU A 124 -4.11 -5.09 -10.13
CA GLU A 124 -2.69 -5.39 -10.16
C GLU A 124 -1.94 -4.52 -9.14
N PRO A 125 -0.90 -5.04 -8.47
CA PRO A 125 -0.08 -4.24 -7.56
C PRO A 125 0.79 -3.24 -8.33
N ALA A 126 1.27 -2.21 -7.62
CA ALA A 126 2.26 -1.26 -8.11
C ALA A 126 3.34 -1.02 -7.06
N SER A 127 4.55 -0.69 -7.51
CA SER A 127 5.67 -0.36 -6.64
C SER A 127 6.47 0.80 -7.21
N LEU A 128 6.97 1.67 -6.34
CA LEU A 128 7.89 2.73 -6.70
C LEU A 128 9.09 2.79 -5.75
N LEU A 129 10.19 3.34 -6.23
CA LEU A 129 11.34 3.77 -5.44
C LEU A 129 11.21 5.27 -5.21
N ALA A 130 11.31 5.71 -3.96
CA ALA A 130 11.39 7.13 -3.62
C ALA A 130 12.74 7.45 -2.98
N VAL A 131 13.41 8.47 -3.53
CA VAL A 131 14.69 8.99 -3.05
C VAL A 131 14.45 10.37 -2.47
N PHE A 132 14.68 10.49 -1.17
CA PHE A 132 14.56 11.74 -0.42
C PHE A 132 15.92 12.40 -0.25
N ILE A 133 15.97 13.71 -0.36
CA ILE A 133 17.08 14.55 0.10
C ILE A 133 16.49 15.60 1.02
N ALA A 134 16.83 15.51 2.30
CA ALA A 134 16.27 16.37 3.34
C ALA A 134 17.33 16.67 4.41
N ASP A 135 17.03 17.65 5.26
CA ASP A 135 17.90 18.00 6.38
C ASP A 135 18.13 16.81 7.32
N ASP A 136 19.31 16.75 7.93
CA ASP A 136 19.66 15.72 8.89
C ASP A 136 18.62 15.63 10.01
N GLY A 137 18.04 14.45 10.19
CA GLY A 137 17.04 14.17 11.22
C GLY A 137 15.62 14.70 10.92
N ALA A 138 15.38 15.22 9.72
CA ALA A 138 14.03 15.65 9.32
C ALA A 138 13.02 14.51 9.32
N GLN A 139 11.78 14.79 9.72
CA GLN A 139 10.65 13.88 9.52
C GLN A 139 10.27 13.89 8.03
N LEU A 140 10.64 12.83 7.30
CA LEU A 140 10.53 12.80 5.84
C LEU A 140 9.10 12.96 5.32
N THR A 141 8.09 12.45 6.05
CA THR A 141 6.68 12.49 5.64
C THR A 141 5.81 12.96 6.79
N THR A 142 4.97 13.96 6.54
CA THR A 142 3.97 14.47 7.49
C THR A 142 2.60 14.34 6.86
N PHE A 143 1.73 13.53 7.46
CA PHE A 143 0.37 13.32 6.98
C PHE A 143 -0.55 14.46 7.41
N GLU A 144 -1.43 14.90 6.50
CA GLU A 144 -2.49 15.83 6.86
C GLU A 144 -3.44 15.17 7.87
N SER A 145 -3.83 15.92 8.91
CA SER A 145 -4.85 15.50 9.86
C SER A 145 -6.17 15.29 9.13
N ALA A 146 -6.89 14.21 9.44
CA ALA A 146 -8.27 14.07 8.97
C ALA A 146 -9.05 15.32 9.42
N ARG A 147 -9.58 16.09 8.46
CA ARG A 147 -10.42 17.25 8.79
C ARG A 147 -11.62 16.73 9.58
N SER A 148 -11.70 17.09 10.86
CA SER A 148 -12.90 16.81 11.66
C SER A 148 -14.10 17.41 10.92
N ALA A 149 -15.11 16.57 10.68
CA ALA A 149 -16.38 17.07 10.13
C ALA A 149 -16.88 18.21 11.03
N PRO A 150 -17.40 19.31 10.46
CA PRO A 150 -18.03 20.34 11.28
C PRO A 150 -19.15 19.68 12.11
N PRO A 151 -19.37 20.13 13.36
CA PRO A 151 -20.45 19.62 14.18
C PRO A 151 -21.76 19.76 13.39
N ALA A 152 -22.58 18.71 13.43
CA ALA A 152 -23.89 18.75 12.82
C ALA A 152 -24.67 19.91 13.47
N ASP A 153 -25.13 20.85 12.67
CA ASP A 153 -25.98 21.94 13.10
C ASP A 153 -27.32 21.32 13.55
N ASN A 154 -27.48 21.16 14.86
CA ASN A 154 -28.73 20.73 15.46
C ASN A 154 -29.64 21.97 15.58
N GLY A 155 -30.24 22.38 14.44
CA GLY A 155 -31.33 23.36 14.41
C GLY A 155 -32.63 22.80 14.98
#